data_e01cd5d2addd4de0b6c1474ec805978f
#
_entry.id   e01cd5d2addd4de0b6c1474ec805978f
#
_cell.length_a   1.000
_cell.length_b   1.000
_cell.length_c   1.000
_cell.angle_alpha   90.00
_cell.angle_beta   90.00
_cell.angle_gamma   90.00
#
_symmetry.space_group_name_H-M   'P 1'
#
loop_
_entity.id
_entity.type
_entity.pdbx_description
1 polymer ?
#
loop_
_entity_poly.entity_id
_entity_poly.type
_entity_poly.pdbx_seq_one_letter_code
_entity_poly.pdbx_strand_id
1 'polypeptide(L)'
;MACVRYRGFVRSTPTDTLSLLKDMNAAISAWVSYQRREDEGIQPPVTTLDRRWGSCRDFALLLIEAVRTLGLGARIVSGYLANQKGGRVSAVGSMDAGSTHAWAQIYLPQAGWVTFDPTNGTVGDFGLIPVAVARDIKQAVPVSGSYIGTPDDFLDMTVEVTVLSPT
;
A
#
# COMPACT_ATOMS: atom_id res chain seq x y z
N MET A 1 10.65 18.29 4.59
CA MET A 1 9.45 19.01 4.09
C MET A 1 8.17 18.14 4.09
N ALA A 2 8.23 16.82 3.94
CA ALA A 2 7.06 15.94 4.04
C ALA A 2 6.31 16.03 5.40
N CYS A 3 7.04 16.21 6.50
CA CYS A 3 6.46 16.34 7.85
C CYS A 3 5.53 17.55 8.02
N VAL A 4 5.70 18.61 7.22
CA VAL A 4 4.91 19.84 7.35
C VAL A 4 3.48 19.68 6.80
N ARG A 5 3.27 18.86 5.77
CA ARG A 5 1.94 18.69 5.16
C ARG A 5 0.97 17.87 6.01
N TYR A 6 1.49 16.90 6.78
CA TYR A 6 0.64 16.11 7.69
C TYR A 6 0.28 16.83 9.00
N ARG A 7 1.02 17.87 9.38
CA ARG A 7 0.69 18.69 10.57
C ARG A 7 -0.68 19.39 10.45
N GLY A 8 -1.19 19.60 9.24
CA GLY A 8 -2.53 20.13 9.01
C GLY A 8 -3.68 19.22 9.49
N PHE A 9 -3.41 17.90 9.63
CA PHE A 9 -4.37 16.93 10.14
C PHE A 9 -4.37 16.84 11.68
N VAL A 10 -3.26 17.22 12.34
CA VAL A 10 -3.12 17.20 13.78
C VAL A 10 -3.56 18.57 14.31
N ARG A 11 -4.80 18.67 14.75
CA ARG A 11 -5.33 19.89 15.39
C ARG A 11 -4.89 19.91 16.85
N SER A 12 -4.90 21.10 17.47
CA SER A 12 -4.62 21.29 18.92
C SER A 12 -5.69 20.71 19.86
N THR A 13 -6.81 20.24 19.31
CA THR A 13 -7.86 19.53 20.03
C THR A 13 -7.65 18.02 19.95
N PRO A 14 -8.04 17.25 20.99
CA PRO A 14 -8.00 15.80 20.92
C PRO A 14 -8.67 15.29 19.66
N THR A 15 -7.93 14.55 18.85
CA THR A 15 -8.41 13.96 17.61
C THR A 15 -8.51 12.46 17.79
N ASP A 16 -9.63 11.86 17.41
CA ASP A 16 -9.77 10.41 17.39
C ASP A 16 -8.75 9.80 16.45
N THR A 17 -7.93 8.89 16.97
CA THR A 17 -6.82 8.30 16.24
C THR A 17 -7.27 7.54 14.99
N LEU A 18 -8.38 6.80 15.10
CA LEU A 18 -8.91 6.04 13.95
C LEU A 18 -9.42 6.97 12.85
N SER A 19 -10.11 8.05 13.22
CA SER A 19 -10.58 9.07 12.28
C SER A 19 -9.41 9.74 11.56
N LEU A 20 -8.36 10.14 12.30
CA LEU A 20 -7.14 10.70 11.73
C LEU A 20 -6.50 9.76 10.69
N LEU A 21 -6.38 8.48 11.03
CA LEU A 21 -5.78 7.49 10.14
C LEU A 21 -6.64 7.22 8.89
N LYS A 22 -7.96 7.22 9.03
CA LYS A 22 -8.89 7.14 7.88
C LYS A 22 -8.74 8.34 6.96
N ASP A 23 -8.63 9.54 7.52
CA ASP A 23 -8.45 10.76 6.75
C ASP A 23 -7.09 10.77 6.02
N MET A 24 -6.02 10.31 6.67
CA MET A 24 -4.70 10.16 6.05
C MET A 24 -4.73 9.15 4.91
N ASN A 25 -5.38 7.99 5.11
CA ASN A 25 -5.54 6.95 4.09
C ASN A 25 -6.30 7.50 2.86
N ALA A 26 -7.44 8.14 3.09
CA ALA A 26 -8.26 8.75 2.05
C ALA A 26 -7.53 9.89 1.33
N ALA A 27 -6.78 10.72 2.06
CA ALA A 27 -6.01 11.81 1.48
C ALA A 27 -4.89 11.32 0.56
N ILE A 28 -4.21 10.23 0.89
CA ILE A 28 -3.20 9.62 0.01
C ILE A 28 -3.87 9.10 -1.26
N SER A 29 -4.98 8.34 -1.12
CA SER A 29 -5.74 7.82 -2.25
C SER A 29 -6.25 8.91 -3.20
N ALA A 30 -6.69 10.04 -2.65
CA ALA A 30 -7.20 11.15 -3.45
C ALA A 30 -6.10 12.00 -4.12
N TRP A 31 -4.90 12.05 -3.52
CA TRP A 31 -3.86 12.97 -3.97
C TRP A 31 -2.78 12.35 -4.82
N VAL A 32 -2.54 11.04 -4.69
CA VAL A 32 -1.54 10.29 -5.45
C VAL A 32 -2.24 9.46 -6.51
N SER A 33 -1.83 9.58 -7.77
CA SER A 33 -2.36 8.77 -8.87
C SER A 33 -1.70 7.39 -8.90
N TYR A 34 -2.50 6.34 -8.99
CA TYR A 34 -1.96 5.00 -9.14
C TYR A 34 -1.37 4.80 -10.54
N GLN A 35 -0.13 4.29 -10.59
CA GLN A 35 0.52 3.84 -11.82
C GLN A 35 1.26 2.54 -11.54
N ARG A 36 1.04 1.55 -12.40
CA ARG A 36 1.87 0.35 -12.39
C ARG A 36 3.29 0.76 -12.75
N ARG A 37 4.25 0.33 -11.93
CA ARG A 37 5.64 0.62 -12.14
C ARG A 37 6.38 -0.66 -12.47
N GLU A 38 7.07 -0.68 -13.60
CA GLU A 38 7.89 -1.80 -14.07
C GLU A 38 9.32 -1.71 -13.53
N ASP A 39 9.76 -0.51 -13.13
CA ASP A 39 11.07 -0.32 -12.51
C ASP A 39 11.19 -1.09 -11.19
N GLU A 40 12.34 -1.71 -11.00
CA GLU A 40 12.68 -2.36 -9.74
C GLU A 40 12.67 -1.38 -8.55
N GLY A 41 12.41 -1.94 -7.37
CA GLY A 41 12.52 -1.21 -6.12
C GLY A 41 11.26 -0.45 -5.74
N ILE A 42 11.43 0.51 -4.85
CA ILE A 42 10.36 1.24 -4.17
C ILE A 42 10.69 2.72 -4.25
N GLN A 43 9.68 3.52 -4.53
CA GLN A 43 9.84 4.96 -4.57
C GLN A 43 9.88 5.51 -3.13
N PRO A 44 10.87 6.33 -2.75
CA PRO A 44 10.88 6.99 -1.46
C PRO A 44 9.60 7.82 -1.23
N PRO A 45 9.06 7.89 0.00
CA PRO A 45 7.84 8.63 0.30
C PRO A 45 7.85 10.09 -0.16
N VAL A 46 8.98 10.77 -0.03
CA VAL A 46 9.13 12.16 -0.51
C VAL A 46 8.98 12.24 -2.02
N THR A 47 9.56 11.28 -2.74
CA THR A 47 9.44 11.20 -4.20
C THR A 47 8.00 10.94 -4.63
N THR A 48 7.28 10.06 -3.93
CA THR A 48 5.85 9.81 -4.19
C THR A 48 5.01 11.06 -3.98
N LEU A 49 5.31 11.84 -2.92
CA LEU A 49 4.65 13.11 -2.65
C LEU A 49 4.92 14.17 -3.73
N ASP A 50 6.16 14.27 -4.19
CA ASP A 50 6.56 15.28 -5.18
C ASP A 50 6.02 14.94 -6.58
N ARG A 51 6.08 13.68 -6.96
CA ARG A 51 5.61 13.18 -8.26
C ARG A 51 4.10 13.03 -8.33
N ARG A 52 3.41 12.81 -7.19
CA ARG A 52 1.98 12.54 -7.09
C ARG A 52 1.52 11.30 -7.86
N TRP A 53 2.39 10.32 -8.02
CA TRP A 53 2.06 9.02 -8.58
C TRP A 53 2.94 7.93 -7.97
N GLY A 54 2.47 6.70 -7.98
CA GLY A 54 3.20 5.55 -7.49
C GLY A 54 2.43 4.24 -7.64
N SER A 55 3.09 3.14 -7.33
CA SER A 55 2.49 1.80 -7.23
C SER A 55 1.85 1.58 -5.85
N CYS A 56 1.12 0.47 -5.67
CA CYS A 56 0.55 0.11 -4.36
C CYS A 56 1.59 0.06 -3.23
N ARG A 57 2.81 -0.39 -3.52
CA ARG A 57 3.92 -0.39 -2.55
C ARG A 57 4.35 1.00 -2.14
N ASP A 58 4.37 1.94 -3.08
CA ASP A 58 4.75 3.33 -2.82
C ASP A 58 3.68 4.04 -1.98
N PHE A 59 2.40 3.78 -2.24
CA PHE A 59 1.27 4.27 -1.43
C PHE A 59 1.34 3.73 0.01
N ALA A 60 1.51 2.41 0.14
CA ALA A 60 1.60 1.77 1.45
C ALA A 60 2.79 2.29 2.26
N LEU A 61 3.97 2.42 1.63
CA LEU A 61 5.15 2.98 2.29
C LEU A 61 4.95 4.44 2.72
N LEU A 62 4.32 5.25 1.86
CA LEU A 62 4.01 6.64 2.20
C LEU A 62 3.13 6.75 3.45
N LEU A 63 2.07 5.93 3.54
CA LEU A 63 1.20 5.90 4.73
C LEU A 63 1.97 5.40 5.96
N ILE A 64 2.74 4.32 5.84
CA ILE A 64 3.52 3.73 6.93
C ILE A 64 4.49 4.75 7.52
N GLU A 65 5.27 5.43 6.69
CA GLU A 65 6.24 6.41 7.17
C GLU A 65 5.55 7.65 7.76
N ALA A 66 4.44 8.10 7.17
CA ALA A 66 3.65 9.20 7.73
C ALA A 66 3.12 8.85 9.13
N VAL A 67 2.60 7.65 9.32
CA VAL A 67 2.06 7.16 10.60
C VAL A 67 3.18 6.98 11.64
N ARG A 68 4.33 6.46 11.23
CA ARG A 68 5.51 6.33 12.10
C ARG A 68 6.00 7.68 12.61
N THR A 69 5.91 8.76 11.82
CA THR A 69 6.26 10.12 12.30
C THR A 69 5.33 10.63 13.40
N LEU A 70 4.14 10.04 13.54
CA LEU A 70 3.20 10.32 14.63
C LEU A 70 3.46 9.44 15.88
N GLY A 71 4.46 8.56 15.83
CA GLY A 71 4.81 7.67 16.94
C GLY A 71 3.97 6.38 16.99
N LEU A 72 3.18 6.07 15.96
CA LEU A 72 2.38 4.86 15.90
C LEU A 72 3.13 3.71 15.22
N GLY A 73 2.88 2.47 15.67
CA GLY A 73 3.41 1.27 15.03
C GLY A 73 2.72 1.04 13.69
N ALA A 74 3.52 0.85 12.62
CA ALA A 74 3.02 0.51 11.30
C ALA A 74 3.94 -0.50 10.61
N ARG A 75 3.35 -1.37 9.76
CA ARG A 75 4.06 -2.41 9.03
C ARG A 75 3.47 -2.59 7.64
N ILE A 76 4.30 -3.10 6.73
CA ILE A 76 3.87 -3.44 5.37
C ILE A 76 3.28 -4.85 5.34
N VAL A 77 2.26 -5.03 4.53
CA VAL A 77 1.76 -6.34 4.14
C VAL A 77 1.85 -6.45 2.62
N SER A 78 2.39 -7.55 2.15
CA SER A 78 2.40 -7.95 0.75
C SER A 78 1.53 -9.20 0.59
N GLY A 79 0.75 -9.25 -0.49
CA GLY A 79 -0.16 -10.36 -0.73
C GLY A 79 -0.89 -10.19 -2.06
N TYR A 80 -2.13 -10.63 -2.08
CA TYR A 80 -2.98 -10.61 -3.27
C TYR A 80 -4.29 -9.89 -3.01
N LEU A 81 -4.81 -9.25 -4.05
CA LEU A 81 -6.15 -8.70 -4.08
C LEU A 81 -7.07 -9.70 -4.78
N ALA A 82 -8.08 -10.19 -4.06
CA ALA A 82 -9.12 -11.04 -4.62
C ALA A 82 -10.24 -10.20 -5.22
N ASN A 83 -10.71 -10.58 -6.42
CA ASN A 83 -11.88 -9.94 -7.02
C ASN A 83 -13.15 -10.34 -6.26
N GLN A 84 -13.79 -9.39 -5.63
CA GLN A 84 -15.16 -9.58 -5.15
C GLN A 84 -16.13 -9.36 -6.33
N LYS A 85 -16.59 -10.47 -6.93
CA LYS A 85 -17.74 -10.40 -7.85
C LYS A 85 -18.92 -9.75 -7.14
N GLY A 86 -19.24 -8.50 -7.47
CA GLY A 86 -20.44 -7.80 -7.01
C GLY A 86 -20.26 -6.54 -6.17
N GLY A 87 -19.05 -6.19 -5.74
CA GLY A 87 -18.79 -4.91 -5.06
C GLY A 87 -18.20 -3.89 -6.03
N ARG A 88 -18.80 -2.72 -6.13
CA ARG A 88 -18.29 -1.59 -6.91
C ARG A 88 -16.91 -1.21 -6.38
N VAL A 89 -15.85 -1.74 -6.95
CA VAL A 89 -14.55 -1.10 -6.91
C VAL A 89 -14.47 -0.25 -8.17
N SER A 90 -14.96 0.97 -8.07
CA SER A 90 -14.69 2.03 -9.04
C SER A 90 -13.33 2.60 -8.66
N ALA A 91 -12.28 1.90 -9.02
CA ALA A 91 -10.94 2.45 -8.98
C ALA A 91 -10.58 2.91 -10.38
N VAL A 92 -10.17 4.13 -10.48
CA VAL A 92 -9.45 4.67 -11.63
C VAL A 92 -8.18 3.84 -11.79
N GLY A 93 -8.14 2.99 -12.83
CA GLY A 93 -7.11 1.98 -13.05
C GLY A 93 -7.54 0.64 -12.43
N SER A 94 -8.37 -0.13 -13.18
CA SER A 94 -8.78 -1.46 -12.75
C SER A 94 -7.56 -2.31 -12.45
N MET A 95 -7.31 -2.57 -11.17
CA MET A 95 -6.45 -3.68 -10.81
C MET A 95 -7.22 -4.93 -11.18
N ASP A 96 -6.72 -5.67 -12.15
CA ASP A 96 -7.29 -6.93 -12.54
C ASP A 96 -7.40 -7.85 -11.33
N ALA A 97 -8.53 -8.54 -11.25
CA ALA A 97 -8.73 -9.59 -10.26
C ALA A 97 -7.53 -10.53 -10.25
N GLY A 98 -6.98 -10.77 -9.06
CA GLY A 98 -5.84 -11.64 -8.91
C GLY A 98 -4.48 -10.97 -9.17
N SER A 99 -4.29 -9.72 -8.83
CA SER A 99 -2.98 -9.07 -8.86
C SER A 99 -2.25 -9.13 -7.52
N THR A 100 -0.91 -9.08 -7.58
CA THR A 100 -0.10 -8.79 -6.39
C THR A 100 -0.46 -7.42 -5.85
N HIS A 101 -0.55 -7.30 -4.53
CA HIS A 101 -0.92 -6.06 -3.86
C HIS A 101 -0.11 -5.82 -2.61
N ALA A 102 -0.04 -4.57 -2.17
CA ALA A 102 0.59 -4.19 -0.92
C ALA A 102 -0.21 -3.10 -0.21
N TRP A 103 -0.28 -3.23 1.12
CA TRP A 103 -1.01 -2.32 1.98
C TRP A 103 -0.33 -2.14 3.33
N ALA A 104 -0.87 -1.27 4.17
CA ALA A 104 -0.36 -1.00 5.51
C ALA A 104 -1.21 -1.68 6.58
N GLN A 105 -0.57 -2.11 7.66
CA GLN A 105 -1.24 -2.37 8.93
C GLN A 105 -0.68 -1.43 9.99
N ILE A 106 -1.58 -0.82 10.77
CA ILE A 106 -1.26 0.15 11.80
C ILE A 106 -1.73 -0.42 13.15
N TYR A 107 -0.86 -0.37 14.15
CA TYR A 107 -1.20 -0.86 15.47
C TYR A 107 -1.97 0.18 16.27
N LEU A 108 -3.17 -0.18 16.68
CA LEU A 108 -4.01 0.63 17.56
C LEU A 108 -4.15 -0.07 18.92
N PRO A 109 -3.86 0.61 20.04
CA PRO A 109 -4.12 0.05 21.36
C PRO A 109 -5.57 -0.45 21.46
N GLN A 110 -5.77 -1.62 22.03
CA GLN A 110 -7.05 -2.33 22.22
C GLN A 110 -7.67 -2.94 20.92
N ALA A 111 -7.32 -2.46 19.72
CA ALA A 111 -7.79 -3.02 18.46
C ALA A 111 -6.75 -3.93 17.78
N GLY A 112 -5.47 -3.80 18.16
CA GLY A 112 -4.39 -4.55 17.50
C GLY A 112 -4.01 -3.97 16.14
N TRP A 113 -3.66 -4.84 15.21
CA TRP A 113 -3.26 -4.45 13.84
C TRP A 113 -4.49 -4.26 12.96
N VAL A 114 -4.71 -3.02 12.53
CA VAL A 114 -5.81 -2.63 11.63
C VAL A 114 -5.27 -2.39 10.23
N THR A 115 -5.95 -2.94 9.24
CA THR A 115 -5.58 -2.84 7.82
C THR A 115 -6.04 -1.52 7.21
N PHE A 116 -5.14 -0.88 6.47
CA PHE A 116 -5.37 0.33 5.68
C PHE A 116 -4.81 0.12 4.28
N ASP A 117 -5.64 0.28 3.27
CA ASP A 117 -5.23 0.22 1.87
C ASP A 117 -5.33 1.62 1.23
N PRO A 118 -4.22 2.36 1.19
CA PRO A 118 -4.23 3.71 0.64
C PRO A 118 -4.36 3.74 -0.89
N THR A 119 -4.16 2.64 -1.57
CA THR A 119 -4.38 2.56 -3.03
C THR A 119 -5.87 2.60 -3.35
N ASN A 120 -6.67 1.84 -2.60
CA ASN A 120 -8.12 1.76 -2.77
C ASN A 120 -8.89 2.68 -1.83
N GLY A 121 -8.22 3.38 -0.91
CA GLY A 121 -8.84 4.26 0.08
C GLY A 121 -9.66 3.50 1.14
N THR A 122 -9.46 2.18 1.28
CA THR A 122 -10.28 1.33 2.17
C THR A 122 -9.60 1.06 3.51
N VAL A 123 -10.41 0.70 4.51
CA VAL A 123 -9.97 0.27 5.85
C VAL A 123 -10.67 -1.04 6.18
N GLY A 124 -9.89 -2.05 6.57
CA GLY A 124 -10.35 -3.43 6.78
C GLY A 124 -9.81 -4.40 5.72
N ASP A 125 -10.08 -5.69 5.89
CA ASP A 125 -9.46 -6.76 5.11
C ASP A 125 -10.29 -7.17 3.87
N PHE A 126 -11.00 -6.26 3.26
CA PHE A 126 -11.89 -6.53 2.13
C PHE A 126 -11.14 -7.04 0.89
N GLY A 127 -11.23 -8.35 0.65
CA GLY A 127 -10.63 -8.99 -0.52
C GLY A 127 -9.09 -9.02 -0.50
N LEU A 128 -8.46 -8.74 0.63
CA LEU A 128 -7.01 -8.78 0.80
C LEU A 128 -6.57 -10.13 1.36
N ILE A 129 -5.67 -10.80 0.65
CA ILE A 129 -5.08 -12.08 1.05
C ILE A 129 -3.62 -11.84 1.44
N PRO A 130 -3.29 -11.78 2.75
CA PRO A 130 -1.94 -11.51 3.20
C PRO A 130 -1.03 -12.74 3.00
N VAL A 131 0.19 -12.51 2.52
CA VAL A 131 1.22 -13.54 2.34
C VAL A 131 2.45 -13.25 3.19
N ALA A 132 2.89 -12.00 3.21
CA ALA A 132 4.06 -11.58 3.98
C ALA A 132 3.76 -10.31 4.75
N VAL A 133 4.24 -10.24 5.99
CA VAL A 133 4.15 -9.08 6.86
C VAL A 133 5.55 -8.73 7.33
N ALA A 134 5.95 -7.48 7.16
CA ALA A 134 7.29 -7.05 7.53
C ALA A 134 7.32 -5.61 8.05
N ARG A 135 8.36 -5.29 8.82
CA ARG A 135 8.62 -3.92 9.25
C ARG A 135 9.15 -3.08 8.09
N ASP A 136 10.07 -3.65 7.32
CA ASP A 136 10.70 -3.01 6.17
C ASP A 136 10.15 -3.63 4.89
N ILE A 137 9.78 -2.78 3.95
CA ILE A 137 9.20 -3.20 2.67
C ILE A 137 10.16 -4.09 1.85
N LYS A 138 11.47 -3.94 2.03
CA LYS A 138 12.48 -4.80 1.39
C LYS A 138 12.39 -6.27 1.83
N GLN A 139 11.78 -6.54 2.99
CA GLN A 139 11.57 -7.88 3.53
C GLN A 139 10.28 -8.53 2.99
N ALA A 140 9.41 -7.75 2.35
CA ALA A 140 8.11 -8.19 1.82
C ALA A 140 8.07 -8.10 0.28
N VAL A 141 9.21 -8.26 -0.38
CA VAL A 141 9.28 -8.30 -1.85
C VAL A 141 8.67 -9.63 -2.33
N PRO A 142 7.63 -9.61 -3.19
CA PRO A 142 6.92 -10.83 -3.59
C PRO A 142 7.79 -11.78 -4.42
N VAL A 143 8.70 -11.24 -5.22
CA VAL A 143 9.66 -12.01 -6.03
C VAL A 143 10.99 -11.29 -5.99
N SER A 144 12.07 -12.02 -5.77
CA SER A 144 13.44 -11.53 -5.90
C SER A 144 14.32 -12.62 -6.51
N GLY A 145 15.29 -12.22 -7.33
CA GLY A 145 16.20 -13.15 -7.94
C GLY A 145 17.31 -12.41 -8.69
N SER A 146 18.22 -13.19 -9.25
CA SER A 146 19.28 -12.69 -10.10
C SER A 146 19.54 -13.69 -11.22
N TYR A 147 20.03 -13.22 -12.32
CA TYR A 147 20.49 -14.06 -13.44
C TYR A 147 21.92 -13.63 -13.84
N ILE A 148 22.64 -14.54 -14.50
CA ILE A 148 23.96 -14.25 -15.06
C ILE A 148 23.76 -14.05 -16.56
N GLY A 149 24.03 -12.81 -17.02
CA GLY A 149 23.84 -12.42 -18.40
C GLY A 149 24.04 -10.92 -18.59
N THR A 150 23.74 -10.44 -19.78
CA THR A 150 23.69 -9.01 -20.08
C THR A 150 22.29 -8.45 -19.76
N PRO A 151 22.13 -7.13 -19.58
CA PRO A 151 20.80 -6.53 -19.39
C PRO A 151 19.79 -6.87 -20.50
N ASP A 152 20.27 -7.09 -21.72
CA ASP A 152 19.45 -7.42 -22.89
C ASP A 152 18.95 -8.87 -22.89
N ASP A 153 19.47 -9.73 -22.01
CA ASP A 153 19.04 -11.12 -21.86
C ASP A 153 17.72 -11.22 -21.06
N PHE A 154 17.30 -10.17 -20.36
CA PHE A 154 15.99 -10.10 -19.73
C PHE A 154 14.94 -9.72 -20.79
N LEU A 155 14.00 -10.63 -21.06
CA LEU A 155 12.97 -10.40 -22.06
C LEU A 155 11.67 -9.89 -21.43
N ASP A 156 11.13 -10.61 -20.45
CA ASP A 156 9.85 -10.27 -19.81
C ASP A 156 9.64 -11.05 -18.50
N MET A 157 8.70 -10.58 -17.68
CA MET A 157 8.19 -11.30 -16.52
C MET A 157 6.67 -11.12 -16.44
N THR A 158 5.94 -12.22 -16.60
CA THR A 158 4.49 -12.24 -16.43
C THR A 158 4.11 -12.86 -15.09
N VAL A 159 3.21 -12.22 -14.36
CA VAL A 159 2.63 -12.74 -13.11
C VAL A 159 1.13 -12.92 -13.31
N GLU A 160 0.67 -14.15 -13.18
CA GLU A 160 -0.76 -14.50 -13.18
C GLU A 160 -1.16 -14.95 -11.77
N VAL A 161 -2.26 -14.42 -11.27
CA VAL A 161 -2.82 -14.78 -9.96
C VAL A 161 -4.25 -15.25 -10.13
N THR A 162 -4.50 -16.49 -9.75
CA THR A 162 -5.86 -17.07 -9.74
C THR A 162 -6.32 -17.28 -8.29
N VAL A 163 -7.43 -16.67 -7.91
CA VAL A 163 -8.04 -16.84 -6.60
C VAL A 163 -9.28 -17.70 -6.73
N LEU A 164 -9.28 -18.86 -6.07
CA LEU A 164 -10.41 -19.80 -6.03
C LEU A 164 -11.10 -19.71 -4.67
N SER A 165 -12.42 -19.63 -4.67
CA SER A 165 -13.20 -19.81 -3.45
C SER A 165 -13.21 -21.28 -3.05
N PRO A 166 -13.02 -21.63 -1.78
CA PRO A 166 -13.26 -23.02 -1.34
C PRO A 166 -14.71 -23.39 -1.60
N THR A 167 -14.90 -24.57 -2.19
CA THR A 167 -16.23 -25.19 -2.41
C THR A 167 -16.80 -25.73 -1.10
#